data_9a704c2715aea5f892a519a71b6344bf
#
_entry.id   9a704c2715aea5f892a519a71b6344bf
#
_cell.length_a   1.000
_cell.length_b   1.000
_cell.length_c   1.000
_cell.angle_alpha   90.00
_cell.angle_beta   90.00
_cell.angle_gamma   90.00
#
_symmetry.space_group_name_H-M   'P 1'
#
loop_
_entity.id
_entity.type
_entity.pdbx_description
1 polymer ?
#
loop_
_entity_poly.entity_id
_entity_poly.type
_entity_poly.pdbx_seq_one_letter_code
_entity_poly.pdbx_strand_id
1 'polypeptide(L)'
;GKQKLDELTELIVRVIRSQLIAIAGNIVLAMPTALIIAWLWYGFTGDHLVSPQKAEHLLHDLDPLHSMALPHAAIAGVCLFLSGLISGYYDNKASYAQIPARLRQLGWLRRLLGEQRLQRMTDYIGQHLGALAGNFFFGVMLGSIGQFGQFFGLPVDIRHITFSSANFVFALTGLEYAVSWQAMLYSFIGVLLIGLVNLGVSFSLALMVALRSRRASFGLSRPLIGLLWKRFRHGARDFFLPEKPLAAGMTAGEGWVAQEPVLAQEAANDALLEPQTDAANRTTDNAVTVKNDMPVDETASGSTDPTVIERQQKLL
;
A
#
# COMPACT_ATOMS: atom_id res chain seq x y z
N GLY A 1 3.82 1.32 -29.12
CA GLY A 1 4.73 2.02 -28.16
C GLY A 1 4.12 3.27 -27.56
N LYS A 2 3.61 4.21 -28.36
CA LYS A 2 3.05 5.49 -27.84
C LYS A 2 1.79 5.28 -27.00
N GLN A 3 0.86 4.47 -27.46
CA GLN A 3 -0.40 4.20 -26.74
C GLN A 3 -0.15 3.63 -25.33
N LYS A 4 0.79 2.71 -25.16
CA LYS A 4 1.16 2.19 -23.81
C LYS A 4 1.77 3.26 -22.91
N LEU A 5 2.50 4.23 -23.45
CA LEU A 5 3.06 5.35 -22.70
C LEU A 5 1.98 6.33 -22.26
N ASP A 6 0.98 6.59 -23.11
CA ASP A 6 -0.15 7.45 -22.78
C ASP A 6 -1.03 6.80 -21.69
N GLU A 7 -1.32 5.50 -21.79
CA GLU A 7 -2.04 4.73 -20.75
C GLU A 7 -1.28 4.74 -19.41
N LEU A 8 0.03 4.54 -19.43
CA LEU A 8 0.87 4.63 -18.24
C LEU A 8 0.88 6.04 -17.63
N THR A 9 0.89 7.07 -18.49
CA THR A 9 0.84 8.47 -18.04
C THR A 9 -0.48 8.75 -17.32
N GLU A 10 -1.63 8.33 -17.87
CA GLU A 10 -2.93 8.50 -17.23
C GLU A 10 -3.03 7.72 -15.91
N LEU A 11 -2.50 6.50 -15.86
CA LEU A 11 -2.43 5.73 -14.62
C LEU A 11 -1.64 6.47 -13.54
N ILE A 12 -0.45 7.00 -13.88
CA ILE A 12 0.38 7.78 -12.95
C ILE A 12 -0.35 9.04 -12.48
N VAL A 13 -1.06 9.75 -13.36
CA VAL A 13 -1.86 10.93 -12.98
C VAL A 13 -2.94 10.55 -11.96
N ARG A 14 -3.65 9.45 -12.18
CA ARG A 14 -4.66 8.95 -11.23
C ARG A 14 -4.06 8.61 -9.88
N VAL A 15 -2.91 7.93 -9.86
CA VAL A 15 -2.20 7.61 -8.62
C VAL A 15 -1.75 8.87 -7.90
N ILE A 16 -1.09 9.82 -8.58
CA ILE A 16 -0.67 11.09 -7.97
C ILE A 16 -1.88 11.81 -7.37
N ARG A 17 -2.99 11.89 -8.09
CA ARG A 17 -4.23 12.50 -7.61
C ARG A 17 -4.74 11.83 -6.34
N SER A 18 -4.86 10.50 -6.33
CA SER A 18 -5.33 9.76 -5.15
C SER A 18 -4.43 10.00 -3.92
N GLN A 19 -3.12 10.07 -4.13
CA GLN A 19 -2.15 10.32 -3.06
C GLN A 19 -2.21 11.76 -2.54
N LEU A 20 -2.39 12.76 -3.41
CA LEU A 20 -2.56 14.14 -2.97
C LEU A 20 -3.86 14.33 -2.20
N ILE A 21 -4.95 13.66 -2.61
CA ILE A 21 -6.21 13.62 -1.86
C ILE A 21 -5.99 12.94 -0.49
N ALA A 22 -5.22 11.85 -0.43
CA ALA A 22 -4.90 11.19 0.83
C ALA A 22 -4.09 12.09 1.78
N ILE A 23 -3.12 12.83 1.26
CA ILE A 23 -2.37 13.86 2.03
C ILE A 23 -3.34 14.90 2.61
N ALA A 24 -4.20 15.47 1.76
CA ALA A 24 -5.18 16.45 2.20
C ALA A 24 -6.16 15.87 3.22
N GLY A 25 -6.64 14.64 3.00
CA GLY A 25 -7.52 13.93 3.92
C GLY A 25 -6.88 13.69 5.28
N ASN A 26 -5.60 13.28 5.31
CA ASN A 26 -4.86 13.11 6.56
C ASN A 26 -4.75 14.42 7.34
N ILE A 27 -4.45 15.53 6.68
CA ILE A 27 -4.37 16.85 7.34
C ILE A 27 -5.75 17.28 7.86
N VAL A 28 -6.77 17.24 6.98
CA VAL A 28 -8.13 17.72 7.30
C VAL A 28 -8.80 16.89 8.40
N LEU A 29 -8.46 15.62 8.55
CA LEU A 29 -9.00 14.77 9.60
C LEU A 29 -8.11 14.78 10.86
N ALA A 30 -6.78 14.66 10.72
CA ALA A 30 -5.90 14.53 11.87
C ALA A 30 -5.80 15.83 12.68
N MET A 31 -5.71 16.99 12.03
CA MET A 31 -5.58 18.26 12.76
C MET A 31 -6.81 18.61 13.60
N PRO A 32 -8.05 18.61 13.07
CA PRO A 32 -9.22 18.88 13.91
C PRO A 32 -9.42 17.82 15.00
N THR A 33 -9.16 16.54 14.69
CA THR A 33 -9.26 15.48 15.69
C THR A 33 -8.27 15.68 16.83
N ALA A 34 -7.01 16.01 16.52
CA ALA A 34 -5.99 16.34 17.51
C ALA A 34 -6.39 17.56 18.35
N LEU A 35 -6.97 18.58 17.71
CA LEU A 35 -7.46 19.78 18.42
C LEU A 35 -8.59 19.44 19.38
N ILE A 36 -9.56 18.65 18.93
CA ILE A 36 -10.67 18.19 19.79
C ILE A 36 -10.14 17.39 20.99
N ILE A 37 -9.19 16.47 20.75
CA ILE A 37 -8.58 15.67 21.81
C ILE A 37 -7.85 16.59 22.81
N ALA A 38 -7.05 17.55 22.34
CA ALA A 38 -6.33 18.49 23.19
C ALA A 38 -7.28 19.35 24.03
N TRP A 39 -8.38 19.85 23.46
CA TRP A 39 -9.39 20.64 24.19
C TRP A 39 -10.17 19.81 25.21
N LEU A 40 -10.57 18.60 24.84
CA LEU A 40 -11.23 17.70 25.79
C LEU A 40 -10.31 17.36 26.96
N TRP A 41 -9.06 17.05 26.70
CA TRP A 41 -8.07 16.78 27.72
C TRP A 41 -7.93 17.97 28.70
N TYR A 42 -7.72 19.16 28.16
CA TYR A 42 -7.63 20.39 28.95
C TYR A 42 -8.90 20.64 29.78
N GLY A 43 -10.06 20.42 29.19
CA GLY A 43 -11.34 20.55 29.86
C GLY A 43 -11.55 19.58 31.04
N PHE A 44 -10.97 18.37 30.96
CA PHE A 44 -11.08 17.37 32.02
C PHE A 44 -9.98 17.48 33.09
N THR A 45 -8.76 17.85 32.71
CA THR A 45 -7.60 17.82 33.61
C THR A 45 -7.18 19.22 34.10
N GLY A 46 -7.51 20.27 33.36
CA GLY A 46 -6.98 21.62 33.56
C GLY A 46 -5.57 21.82 33.03
N ASP A 47 -4.92 20.76 32.52
CA ASP A 47 -3.55 20.78 31.99
C ASP A 47 -3.52 20.52 30.49
N HIS A 48 -2.51 21.07 29.79
CA HIS A 48 -2.29 20.76 28.38
C HIS A 48 -1.80 19.33 28.20
N LEU A 49 -2.20 18.68 27.08
CA LEU A 49 -1.83 17.29 26.74
C LEU A 49 -0.31 17.09 26.64
N VAL A 50 0.41 18.13 26.24
CA VAL A 50 1.88 18.14 26.15
C VAL A 50 2.42 19.35 26.90
N SER A 51 3.57 19.16 27.60
CA SER A 51 4.26 20.25 28.26
C SER A 51 4.85 21.24 27.28
N PRO A 52 5.12 22.50 27.64
CA PRO A 52 5.74 23.48 26.73
C PRO A 52 7.07 22.98 26.11
N GLN A 53 7.92 22.35 26.92
CA GLN A 53 9.21 21.81 26.45
C GLN A 53 8.99 20.71 25.40
N LYS A 54 8.01 19.84 25.62
CA LYS A 54 7.67 18.80 24.62
C LYS A 54 7.06 19.43 23.37
N ALA A 55 6.26 20.47 23.51
CA ALA A 55 5.66 21.18 22.40
C ALA A 55 6.71 21.85 21.50
N GLU A 56 7.73 22.50 22.07
CA GLU A 56 8.88 23.04 21.34
C GLU A 56 9.63 21.94 20.59
N HIS A 57 9.86 20.80 21.23
CA HIS A 57 10.48 19.64 20.60
C HIS A 57 9.64 19.11 19.41
N LEU A 58 8.31 19.05 19.55
CA LEU A 58 7.43 18.64 18.47
C LEU A 58 7.48 19.58 17.27
N LEU A 59 7.59 20.91 17.49
CA LEU A 59 7.79 21.87 16.38
C LEU A 59 9.15 21.70 15.73
N HIS A 60 10.21 21.51 16.53
CA HIS A 60 11.56 21.26 16.01
C HIS A 60 11.58 19.96 15.16
N ASP A 61 10.86 18.94 15.57
CA ASP A 61 10.74 17.67 14.82
C ASP A 61 10.05 17.82 13.46
N LEU A 62 9.36 18.93 13.23
CA LEU A 62 8.74 19.26 11.93
C LEU A 62 9.62 20.17 11.06
N ASP A 63 10.78 20.63 11.56
CA ASP A 63 11.69 21.49 10.80
C ASP A 63 12.31 20.70 9.63
N PRO A 64 12.03 21.08 8.38
CA PRO A 64 12.51 20.33 7.22
C PRO A 64 14.01 20.50 6.95
N LEU A 65 14.64 21.56 7.46
CA LEU A 65 16.03 21.93 7.15
C LEU A 65 17.01 21.62 8.29
N HIS A 66 16.58 21.79 9.55
CA HIS A 66 17.46 21.70 10.72
C HIS A 66 17.19 20.48 11.58
N SER A 67 16.27 19.61 11.14
CA SER A 67 15.99 18.32 11.82
C SER A 67 16.11 17.14 10.85
N MET A 68 15.98 15.93 11.37
CA MET A 68 15.93 14.70 10.58
C MET A 68 14.50 14.41 10.04
N ALA A 69 13.64 15.44 9.93
CA ALA A 69 12.24 15.26 9.50
C ALA A 69 12.12 14.56 8.15
N LEU A 70 12.84 15.01 7.13
CA LEU A 70 12.74 14.45 5.78
C LEU A 70 13.38 13.06 5.64
N PRO A 71 14.57 12.75 6.19
CA PRO A 71 15.07 11.38 6.27
C PRO A 71 14.12 10.42 6.99
N HIS A 72 13.57 10.80 8.13
CA HIS A 72 12.59 9.98 8.85
C HIS A 72 11.26 9.84 8.07
N ALA A 73 10.87 10.86 7.32
CA ALA A 73 9.73 10.76 6.39
C ALA A 73 10.01 9.79 5.24
N ALA A 74 11.24 9.70 4.75
CA ALA A 74 11.60 8.72 3.73
C ALA A 74 11.48 7.28 4.26
N ILE A 75 11.85 7.03 5.53
CA ILE A 75 11.64 5.73 6.19
C ILE A 75 10.15 5.39 6.23
N ALA A 76 9.29 6.34 6.61
CA ALA A 76 7.84 6.14 6.58
C ALA A 76 7.34 5.83 5.16
N GLY A 77 7.91 6.46 4.13
CA GLY A 77 7.63 6.16 2.73
C GLY A 77 7.99 4.73 2.32
N VAL A 78 9.10 4.19 2.82
CA VAL A 78 9.48 2.77 2.63
C VAL A 78 8.46 1.85 3.32
N CYS A 79 8.06 2.17 4.55
CA CYS A 79 7.04 1.40 5.27
C CYS A 79 5.68 1.42 4.53
N LEU A 80 5.31 2.56 3.97
CA LEU A 80 4.10 2.70 3.18
C LEU A 80 4.16 1.84 1.91
N PHE A 81 5.29 1.80 1.22
CA PHE A 81 5.51 0.91 0.08
C PHE A 81 5.40 -0.57 0.48
N LEU A 82 6.03 -0.99 1.59
CA LEU A 82 5.96 -2.36 2.08
C LEU A 82 4.53 -2.75 2.48
N SER A 83 3.81 -1.84 3.11
CA SER A 83 2.37 -1.99 3.41
C SER A 83 1.56 -2.30 2.15
N GLY A 84 1.81 -1.60 1.05
CA GLY A 84 1.17 -1.85 -0.23
C GLY A 84 1.47 -3.24 -0.80
N LEU A 85 2.70 -3.72 -0.68
CA LEU A 85 3.04 -5.10 -1.08
C LEU A 85 2.32 -6.13 -0.22
N ILE A 86 2.25 -5.90 1.10
CA ILE A 86 1.51 -6.76 2.04
C ILE A 86 0.03 -6.80 1.68
N SER A 87 -0.56 -5.64 1.40
CA SER A 87 -1.96 -5.55 0.99
C SER A 87 -2.24 -6.39 -0.26
N GLY A 88 -1.47 -6.19 -1.33
CA GLY A 88 -1.61 -6.98 -2.55
C GLY A 88 -1.45 -8.50 -2.32
N TYR A 89 -0.50 -8.90 -1.46
CA TYR A 89 -0.36 -10.30 -1.07
C TYR A 89 -1.63 -10.85 -0.40
N TYR A 90 -2.20 -10.12 0.56
CA TYR A 90 -3.38 -10.60 1.29
C TYR A 90 -4.66 -10.57 0.45
N ASP A 91 -4.81 -9.64 -0.51
CA ASP A 91 -5.92 -9.65 -1.46
C ASP A 91 -5.85 -10.87 -2.38
N ASN A 92 -4.68 -11.18 -2.90
CA ASN A 92 -4.48 -12.42 -3.66
C ASN A 92 -4.75 -13.65 -2.79
N LYS A 93 -4.25 -13.68 -1.57
CA LYS A 93 -4.47 -14.79 -0.63
C LYS A 93 -5.95 -14.96 -0.30
N ALA A 94 -6.72 -13.88 -0.16
CA ALA A 94 -8.17 -13.95 0.07
C ALA A 94 -8.88 -14.71 -1.04
N SER A 95 -8.48 -14.46 -2.30
CA SER A 95 -9.02 -15.11 -3.48
C SER A 95 -8.56 -16.55 -3.62
N TYR A 96 -7.24 -16.81 -3.60
CA TYR A 96 -6.69 -18.17 -3.78
C TYR A 96 -7.09 -19.14 -2.68
N ALA A 97 -7.01 -18.70 -1.42
CA ALA A 97 -7.35 -19.53 -0.28
C ALA A 97 -8.86 -19.57 0.00
N GLN A 98 -9.65 -18.84 -0.77
CA GLN A 98 -11.10 -18.72 -0.58
C GLN A 98 -11.49 -18.40 0.87
N ILE A 99 -10.76 -17.47 1.49
CA ILE A 99 -10.89 -17.13 2.92
C ILE A 99 -12.33 -16.82 3.31
N PRO A 100 -13.12 -16.02 2.55
CA PRO A 100 -14.51 -15.75 2.89
C PRO A 100 -15.37 -17.02 2.96
N ALA A 101 -15.21 -17.94 2.01
CA ALA A 101 -15.96 -19.19 1.97
C ALA A 101 -15.62 -20.09 3.17
N ARG A 102 -14.34 -20.18 3.53
CA ARG A 102 -13.89 -20.95 4.70
C ARG A 102 -14.40 -20.36 6.01
N LEU A 103 -14.40 -19.04 6.15
CA LEU A 103 -14.94 -18.37 7.34
C LEU A 103 -16.43 -18.64 7.54
N ARG A 104 -17.23 -18.70 6.46
CA ARG A 104 -18.66 -19.04 6.52
C ARG A 104 -18.92 -20.46 7.02
N GLN A 105 -17.97 -21.39 6.85
CA GLN A 105 -18.08 -22.78 7.29
C GLN A 105 -17.80 -22.96 8.79
N LEU A 106 -17.25 -21.95 9.49
CA LEU A 106 -16.92 -22.02 10.90
C LEU A 106 -18.19 -21.98 11.76
N GLY A 107 -18.58 -23.14 12.29
CA GLY A 107 -19.81 -23.30 13.09
C GLY A 107 -19.84 -22.43 14.35
N TRP A 108 -18.70 -22.24 15.02
CA TRP A 108 -18.61 -21.36 16.20
C TRP A 108 -18.88 -19.90 15.84
N LEU A 109 -18.35 -19.43 14.69
CA LEU A 109 -18.51 -18.06 14.22
C LEU A 109 -19.97 -17.79 13.81
N ARG A 110 -20.62 -18.80 13.18
CA ARG A 110 -22.04 -18.76 12.86
C ARG A 110 -22.92 -18.68 14.12
N ARG A 111 -22.56 -19.43 15.16
CA ARG A 111 -23.29 -19.37 16.45
C ARG A 111 -23.13 -18.02 17.14
N LEU A 112 -21.95 -17.40 17.05
CA LEU A 112 -21.65 -16.13 17.71
C LEU A 112 -22.32 -14.94 17.00
N LEU A 113 -22.25 -14.88 15.66
CA LEU A 113 -22.68 -13.74 14.88
C LEU A 113 -24.07 -13.87 14.26
N GLY A 114 -24.55 -15.10 14.08
CA GLY A 114 -25.71 -15.43 13.26
C GLY A 114 -25.41 -15.35 11.77
N GLU A 115 -26.24 -15.95 10.94
CA GLU A 115 -26.01 -16.13 9.50
C GLU A 115 -25.81 -14.80 8.74
N GLN A 116 -26.71 -13.83 8.95
CA GLN A 116 -26.68 -12.55 8.20
C GLN A 116 -25.45 -11.69 8.53
N ARG A 117 -25.04 -11.64 9.81
CA ARG A 117 -23.86 -10.86 10.22
C ARG A 117 -22.58 -11.53 9.75
N LEU A 118 -22.54 -12.87 9.83
CA LEU A 118 -21.42 -13.65 9.33
C LEU A 118 -21.21 -13.43 7.83
N GLN A 119 -22.30 -13.46 7.04
CA GLN A 119 -22.23 -13.22 5.61
C GLN A 119 -21.67 -11.83 5.31
N ARG A 120 -22.22 -10.77 5.92
CA ARG A 120 -21.72 -9.38 5.73
C ARG A 120 -20.25 -9.24 6.12
N MET A 121 -19.83 -9.83 7.23
CA MET A 121 -18.45 -9.82 7.69
C MET A 121 -17.52 -10.54 6.71
N THR A 122 -17.91 -11.71 6.23
CA THR A 122 -17.09 -12.49 5.29
C THR A 122 -17.01 -11.83 3.92
N ASP A 123 -18.08 -11.17 3.45
CA ASP A 123 -18.08 -10.39 2.23
C ASP A 123 -17.15 -9.17 2.36
N TYR A 124 -17.23 -8.47 3.49
CA TYR A 124 -16.32 -7.36 3.80
C TYR A 124 -14.85 -7.80 3.85
N ILE A 125 -14.56 -8.91 4.56
CA ILE A 125 -13.19 -9.46 4.60
C ILE A 125 -12.72 -9.84 3.19
N GLY A 126 -13.58 -10.45 2.37
CA GLY A 126 -13.24 -10.83 1.01
C GLY A 126 -12.84 -9.66 0.11
N GLN A 127 -13.44 -8.50 0.35
CA GLN A 127 -13.19 -7.29 -0.43
C GLN A 127 -12.07 -6.41 0.13
N HIS A 128 -11.73 -6.54 1.43
CA HIS A 128 -10.87 -5.58 2.14
C HIS A 128 -9.74 -6.24 2.93
N LEU A 129 -9.47 -7.54 2.74
CA LEU A 129 -8.47 -8.25 3.54
C LEU A 129 -7.07 -7.66 3.36
N GLY A 130 -6.72 -7.29 2.13
CA GLY A 130 -5.46 -6.62 1.85
C GLY A 130 -5.33 -5.29 2.56
N ALA A 131 -6.34 -4.42 2.44
CA ALA A 131 -6.34 -3.13 3.10
C ALA A 131 -6.25 -3.27 4.63
N LEU A 132 -6.97 -4.22 5.22
CA LEU A 132 -6.90 -4.52 6.66
C LEU A 132 -5.50 -4.97 7.08
N ALA A 133 -4.91 -5.92 6.35
CA ALA A 133 -3.58 -6.43 6.62
C ALA A 133 -2.50 -5.36 6.39
N GLY A 134 -2.57 -4.63 5.27
CA GLY A 134 -1.66 -3.54 4.95
C GLY A 134 -1.63 -2.50 6.05
N ASN A 135 -2.80 -1.98 6.45
CA ASN A 135 -2.90 -0.99 7.51
C ASN A 135 -2.44 -1.50 8.88
N PHE A 136 -2.74 -2.76 9.22
CA PHE A 136 -2.26 -3.38 10.45
C PHE A 136 -0.72 -3.44 10.49
N PHE A 137 -0.10 -4.00 9.46
CA PHE A 137 1.36 -4.11 9.40
C PHE A 137 2.04 -2.74 9.25
N PHE A 138 1.39 -1.80 8.57
CA PHE A 138 1.87 -0.42 8.53
C PHE A 138 1.92 0.20 9.93
N GLY A 139 0.86 0.06 10.71
CA GLY A 139 0.83 0.50 12.11
C GLY A 139 1.93 -0.15 12.95
N VAL A 140 2.15 -1.46 12.80
CA VAL A 140 3.24 -2.19 13.47
C VAL A 140 4.60 -1.62 13.08
N MET A 141 4.86 -1.40 11.78
CA MET A 141 6.11 -0.81 11.31
C MET A 141 6.31 0.61 11.86
N LEU A 142 5.27 1.46 11.80
CA LEU A 142 5.33 2.83 12.33
C LEU A 142 5.64 2.85 13.84
N GLY A 143 5.02 1.96 14.61
CA GLY A 143 5.23 1.89 16.06
C GLY A 143 6.57 1.26 16.46
N SER A 144 7.14 0.40 15.63
CA SER A 144 8.33 -0.38 15.99
C SER A 144 9.65 0.32 15.65
N ILE A 145 9.71 1.10 14.56
CA ILE A 145 10.97 1.67 14.06
C ILE A 145 11.65 2.58 15.06
N GLY A 146 10.92 3.47 15.73
CA GLY A 146 11.47 4.33 16.77
C GLY A 146 12.02 3.54 17.97
N GLN A 147 11.34 2.47 18.36
CA GLN A 147 11.79 1.57 19.42
C GLN A 147 13.07 0.82 19.04
N PHE A 148 13.15 0.34 17.80
CA PHE A 148 14.38 -0.26 17.27
C PHE A 148 15.53 0.76 17.25
N GLY A 149 15.28 1.99 16.83
CA GLY A 149 16.27 3.06 16.88
C GLY A 149 16.83 3.26 18.28
N GLN A 150 15.97 3.37 19.27
CA GLN A 150 16.37 3.51 20.68
C GLN A 150 17.14 2.29 21.19
N PHE A 151 16.67 1.09 20.90
CA PHE A 151 17.30 -0.16 21.35
C PHE A 151 18.71 -0.34 20.80
N PHE A 152 18.94 0.03 19.55
CA PHE A 152 20.25 -0.11 18.89
C PHE A 152 21.11 1.17 18.96
N GLY A 153 20.65 2.22 19.61
CA GLY A 153 21.35 3.50 19.68
C GLY A 153 21.48 4.19 18.30
N LEU A 154 20.55 3.90 17.39
CA LEU A 154 20.54 4.48 16.05
C LEU A 154 19.64 5.73 16.03
N PRO A 155 20.03 6.81 15.33
CA PRO A 155 19.18 8.00 15.17
C PRO A 155 18.09 7.74 14.13
N VAL A 156 17.29 6.67 14.33
CA VAL A 156 16.23 6.25 13.44
C VAL A 156 14.90 6.49 14.13
N ASP A 157 14.07 7.29 13.50
CA ASP A 157 12.71 7.57 13.91
C ASP A 157 11.81 7.56 12.66
N ILE A 158 10.54 7.86 12.84
CA ILE A 158 9.59 7.85 11.74
C ILE A 158 8.73 9.12 11.75
N ARG A 159 8.57 9.72 10.58
CA ARG A 159 7.69 10.87 10.40
C ARG A 159 6.67 10.56 9.29
N HIS A 160 5.44 10.33 9.72
CA HIS A 160 4.32 10.13 8.83
C HIS A 160 3.38 11.32 8.90
N ILE A 161 2.80 11.72 7.78
CA ILE A 161 2.00 12.96 7.67
C ILE A 161 0.88 13.05 8.72
N THR A 162 0.18 11.94 9.03
CA THR A 162 -0.89 11.91 10.02
C THR A 162 -0.40 12.28 11.42
N PHE A 163 0.71 11.66 11.86
CA PHE A 163 1.30 11.96 13.16
C PHE A 163 1.91 13.37 13.19
N SER A 164 2.57 13.78 12.12
CA SER A 164 3.12 15.13 12.01
C SER A 164 2.04 16.20 12.05
N SER A 165 0.88 15.95 11.44
CA SER A 165 -0.30 16.82 11.51
C SER A 165 -0.86 16.93 12.94
N ALA A 166 -0.96 15.81 13.64
CA ALA A 166 -1.43 15.80 15.04
C ALA A 166 -0.41 16.48 15.96
N ASN A 167 0.88 16.18 15.81
CA ASN A 167 1.97 16.79 16.59
C ASN A 167 2.05 18.29 16.41
N PHE A 168 1.81 18.79 15.20
CA PHE A 168 1.71 20.22 14.93
C PHE A 168 0.64 20.89 15.81
N VAL A 169 -0.55 20.29 15.87
CA VAL A 169 -1.66 20.82 16.68
C VAL A 169 -1.37 20.69 18.17
N PHE A 170 -0.85 19.55 18.63
CA PHE A 170 -0.47 19.37 20.03
C PHE A 170 0.62 20.35 20.48
N ALA A 171 1.56 20.66 19.57
CA ALA A 171 2.58 21.67 19.84
C ALA A 171 1.98 23.07 20.00
N LEU A 172 1.08 23.46 19.09
CA LEU A 172 0.42 24.77 19.16
C LEU A 172 -0.42 24.91 20.44
N THR A 173 -1.17 23.87 20.81
CA THR A 173 -1.99 23.89 22.05
C THR A 173 -1.13 23.86 23.29
N GLY A 174 -0.04 23.10 23.32
CA GLY A 174 0.89 23.04 24.45
C GLY A 174 1.70 24.31 24.68
N LEU A 175 1.85 25.15 23.65
CA LEU A 175 2.43 26.49 23.71
C LEU A 175 1.38 27.60 23.84
N GLU A 176 0.12 27.25 24.14
CA GLU A 176 -0.98 28.20 24.29
C GLU A 176 -1.12 29.14 23.08
N TYR A 177 -0.77 28.65 21.90
CA TYR A 177 -0.70 29.41 20.65
C TYR A 177 0.31 30.59 20.67
N ALA A 178 1.20 30.67 21.68
CA ALA A 178 2.25 31.70 21.77
C ALA A 178 3.41 31.43 20.79
N VAL A 179 3.07 31.21 19.53
CA VAL A 179 4.00 30.95 18.43
C VAL A 179 3.82 32.01 17.37
N SER A 180 4.93 32.56 16.84
CA SER A 180 4.83 33.51 15.75
C SER A 180 4.20 32.89 14.50
N TRP A 181 3.44 33.69 13.74
CA TRP A 181 2.77 33.19 12.54
C TRP A 181 3.77 32.62 11.50
N GLN A 182 4.99 33.18 11.47
CA GLN A 182 6.07 32.70 10.59
C GLN A 182 6.52 31.27 10.99
N ALA A 183 6.74 31.05 12.29
CA ALA A 183 7.11 29.73 12.81
C ALA A 183 5.97 28.70 12.58
N MET A 184 4.72 29.11 12.80
CA MET A 184 3.56 28.27 12.53
C MET A 184 3.47 27.88 11.05
N LEU A 185 3.62 28.84 10.13
CA LEU A 185 3.62 28.60 8.69
C LEU A 185 4.77 27.69 8.27
N TYR A 186 5.98 27.95 8.80
CA TYR A 186 7.18 27.15 8.52
C TYR A 186 7.00 25.68 8.96
N SER A 187 6.51 25.45 10.18
CA SER A 187 6.23 24.10 10.68
C SER A 187 5.12 23.41 9.86
N PHE A 188 4.09 24.14 9.44
CA PHE A 188 3.06 23.62 8.56
C PHE A 188 3.60 23.21 7.18
N ILE A 189 4.50 24.00 6.60
CA ILE A 189 5.23 23.62 5.39
C ILE A 189 6.05 22.35 5.63
N GLY A 190 6.66 22.21 6.81
CA GLY A 190 7.34 20.98 7.22
C GLY A 190 6.43 19.77 7.18
N VAL A 191 5.21 19.87 7.71
CA VAL A 191 4.19 18.80 7.62
C VAL A 191 3.87 18.43 6.18
N LEU A 192 3.68 19.42 5.31
CA LEU A 192 3.42 19.19 3.87
C LEU A 192 4.60 18.49 3.19
N LEU A 193 5.84 18.92 3.47
CA LEU A 193 7.04 18.30 2.91
C LEU A 193 7.22 16.87 3.40
N ILE A 194 6.95 16.57 4.67
CA ILE A 194 6.91 15.21 5.20
C ILE A 194 5.93 14.35 4.38
N GLY A 195 4.72 14.84 4.15
CA GLY A 195 3.73 14.14 3.32
C GLY A 195 4.19 13.89 1.89
N LEU A 196 4.81 14.90 1.26
CA LEU A 196 5.35 14.78 -0.09
C LEU A 196 6.52 13.77 -0.17
N VAL A 197 7.38 13.71 0.85
CA VAL A 197 8.47 12.72 0.92
C VAL A 197 7.91 11.31 1.16
N ASN A 198 6.95 11.15 2.08
CA ASN A 198 6.26 9.87 2.27
C ASN A 198 5.72 9.34 0.94
N LEU A 199 4.99 10.18 0.20
CA LEU A 199 4.45 9.86 -1.10
C LEU A 199 5.54 9.58 -2.13
N GLY A 200 6.51 10.50 -2.27
CA GLY A 200 7.54 10.43 -3.30
C GLY A 200 8.39 9.15 -3.20
N VAL A 201 8.78 8.77 -1.98
CA VAL A 201 9.55 7.54 -1.73
C VAL A 201 8.69 6.30 -2.00
N SER A 202 7.48 6.23 -1.44
CA SER A 202 6.58 5.10 -1.64
C SER A 202 6.26 4.89 -3.12
N PHE A 203 5.89 5.96 -3.82
CA PHE A 203 5.57 5.92 -5.24
C PHE A 203 6.79 5.53 -6.10
N SER A 204 7.97 6.08 -5.81
CA SER A 204 9.18 5.76 -6.57
C SER A 204 9.56 4.29 -6.44
N LEU A 205 9.45 3.71 -5.25
CA LEU A 205 9.70 2.29 -5.01
C LEU A 205 8.67 1.41 -5.72
N ALA A 206 7.38 1.75 -5.63
CA ALA A 206 6.32 1.04 -6.33
C ALA A 206 6.51 1.06 -7.85
N LEU A 207 6.81 2.24 -8.40
CA LEU A 207 7.07 2.40 -9.83
C LEU A 207 8.32 1.62 -10.26
N MET A 208 9.38 1.64 -9.47
CA MET A 208 10.61 0.88 -9.76
C MET A 208 10.32 -0.63 -9.83
N VAL A 209 9.55 -1.17 -8.88
CA VAL A 209 9.16 -2.58 -8.89
C VAL A 209 8.28 -2.89 -10.10
N ALA A 210 7.28 -2.05 -10.40
CA ALA A 210 6.40 -2.21 -11.53
C ALA A 210 7.13 -2.18 -12.89
N LEU A 211 8.10 -1.28 -13.06
CA LEU A 211 8.91 -1.22 -14.27
C LEU A 211 9.85 -2.43 -14.39
N ARG A 212 10.42 -2.89 -13.27
CA ARG A 212 11.32 -4.04 -13.26
C ARG A 212 10.59 -5.35 -13.56
N SER A 213 9.38 -5.54 -13.04
CA SER A 213 8.55 -6.73 -13.31
C SER A 213 8.18 -6.84 -14.78
N ARG A 214 7.90 -5.72 -15.44
CA ARG A 214 7.55 -5.65 -16.87
C ARG A 214 8.77 -5.67 -17.81
N ARG A 215 9.99 -5.92 -17.30
CA ARG A 215 11.25 -5.84 -18.06
C ARG A 215 11.38 -4.56 -18.90
N ALA A 216 10.69 -3.49 -18.46
CA ALA A 216 10.76 -2.21 -19.14
C ALA A 216 12.14 -1.58 -18.91
N SER A 217 12.82 -1.19 -20.00
CA SER A 217 14.11 -0.53 -19.89
C SER A 217 13.96 0.87 -19.26
N PHE A 218 14.89 1.27 -18.40
CA PHE A 218 14.95 2.62 -17.81
C PHE A 218 14.98 3.77 -18.84
N GLY A 219 15.17 3.47 -20.12
CA GLY A 219 15.08 4.43 -21.21
C GLY A 219 13.69 5.07 -21.40
N LEU A 220 12.62 4.46 -20.79
CA LEU A 220 11.26 5.03 -20.82
C LEU A 220 11.05 6.18 -19.81
N SER A 221 11.93 6.36 -18.84
CA SER A 221 11.73 7.36 -17.77
C SER A 221 11.74 8.81 -18.29
N ARG A 222 12.64 9.14 -19.21
CA ARG A 222 12.71 10.50 -19.78
C ARG A 222 11.48 10.90 -20.61
N PRO A 223 11.03 10.09 -21.59
CA PRO A 223 9.81 10.41 -22.33
C PRO A 223 8.57 10.42 -21.43
N LEU A 224 8.50 9.59 -20.40
CA LEU A 224 7.40 9.56 -19.43
C LEU A 224 7.33 10.85 -18.61
N ILE A 225 8.46 11.34 -18.09
CA ILE A 225 8.52 12.62 -17.37
C ILE A 225 8.09 13.79 -18.29
N GLY A 226 8.53 13.78 -19.55
CA GLY A 226 8.11 14.78 -20.53
C GLY A 226 6.59 14.77 -20.80
N LEU A 227 5.98 13.58 -20.89
CA LEU A 227 4.53 13.42 -21.04
C LEU A 227 3.76 13.87 -19.79
N LEU A 228 4.23 13.52 -18.60
CA LEU A 228 3.65 13.96 -17.33
C LEU A 228 3.71 15.47 -17.19
N TRP A 229 4.85 16.08 -17.53
CA TRP A 229 4.99 17.54 -17.52
C TRP A 229 4.07 18.22 -18.54
N LYS A 230 3.97 17.68 -19.75
CA LYS A 230 3.03 18.16 -20.77
C LYS A 230 1.59 18.03 -20.27
N ARG A 231 1.22 16.89 -19.67
CA ARG A 231 -0.11 16.65 -19.11
C ARG A 231 -0.43 17.63 -17.97
N PHE A 232 0.54 17.88 -17.09
CA PHE A 232 0.41 18.87 -16.01
C PHE A 232 0.15 20.29 -16.56
N ARG A 233 0.91 20.72 -17.55
CA ARG A 233 0.72 22.05 -18.16
C ARG A 233 -0.64 22.24 -18.84
N HIS A 234 -1.24 21.18 -19.40
CA HIS A 234 -2.51 21.26 -20.10
C HIS A 234 -3.72 20.99 -19.21
N GLY A 235 -3.52 20.36 -18.07
CA GLY A 235 -4.60 19.95 -17.18
C GLY A 235 -4.13 19.76 -15.73
N ALA A 236 -3.47 20.78 -15.13
CA ALA A 236 -3.02 20.71 -13.74
C ALA A 236 -4.18 20.34 -12.77
N ARG A 237 -5.40 20.78 -13.09
CA ARG A 237 -6.60 20.47 -12.32
C ARG A 237 -6.83 18.95 -12.16
N ASP A 238 -6.51 18.16 -13.19
CA ASP A 238 -6.71 16.71 -13.21
C ASP A 238 -5.82 15.96 -12.22
N PHE A 239 -4.76 16.63 -11.74
CA PHE A 239 -3.89 16.10 -10.68
C PHE A 239 -4.44 16.30 -9.27
N PHE A 240 -5.39 17.23 -9.10
CA PHE A 240 -5.90 17.63 -7.77
C PHE A 240 -7.37 17.31 -7.58
N LEU A 241 -8.17 17.32 -8.64
CA LEU A 241 -9.62 17.15 -8.55
C LEU A 241 -10.04 15.83 -9.19
N PRO A 242 -11.04 15.14 -8.60
CA PRO A 242 -11.62 13.96 -9.22
C PRO A 242 -12.21 14.29 -10.58
N GLU A 243 -12.15 13.34 -11.51
CA GLU A 243 -12.86 13.43 -12.77
C GLU A 243 -14.35 13.63 -12.49
N LYS A 244 -15.00 14.50 -13.29
CA LYS A 244 -16.45 14.61 -13.20
C LYS A 244 -17.03 13.22 -13.45
N PRO A 245 -17.94 12.72 -12.59
CA PRO A 245 -18.56 11.43 -12.84
C PRO A 245 -19.20 11.49 -14.22
N LEU A 246 -18.84 10.57 -15.09
CA LEU A 246 -19.55 10.31 -16.34
C LEU A 246 -21.02 10.05 -15.96
N ALA A 247 -21.92 10.83 -16.55
CA ALA A 247 -23.34 10.84 -16.23
C ALA A 247 -23.91 9.41 -16.13
N ALA A 248 -24.57 9.14 -15.02
CA ALA A 248 -25.51 8.07 -14.74
C ALA A 248 -25.02 6.61 -15.01
N GLY A 249 -24.58 5.93 -13.98
CA GLY A 249 -24.42 4.47 -13.96
C GLY A 249 -23.56 3.87 -12.86
N MET A 250 -22.77 4.66 -12.14
CA MET A 250 -21.96 4.11 -11.03
C MET A 250 -22.51 4.57 -9.69
N THR A 251 -22.97 3.61 -8.89
CA THR A 251 -23.47 3.80 -7.55
C THR A 251 -22.38 4.36 -6.63
N ALA A 252 -22.73 5.40 -5.88
CA ALA A 252 -21.89 6.03 -4.86
C ALA A 252 -21.67 5.09 -3.67
N GLY A 253 -20.79 4.11 -3.84
CA GLY A 253 -20.47 3.12 -2.79
C GLY A 253 -19.01 2.71 -2.69
N GLU A 254 -18.19 3.03 -3.69
CA GLU A 254 -16.81 2.47 -3.77
C GLU A 254 -15.67 3.49 -3.54
N GLY A 255 -15.98 4.66 -2.97
CA GLY A 255 -15.08 5.82 -2.99
C GLY A 255 -14.17 6.06 -1.79
N TRP A 256 -14.19 5.30 -0.70
CA TRP A 256 -13.46 5.64 0.54
C TRP A 256 -12.67 4.48 1.17
N VAL A 257 -12.20 3.57 0.38
CA VAL A 257 -11.08 2.72 0.80
C VAL A 257 -9.81 3.47 0.45
N ALA A 258 -8.90 3.65 1.42
CA ALA A 258 -7.57 4.14 1.13
C ALA A 258 -6.99 3.26 0.02
N GLN A 259 -7.10 3.69 -1.23
CA GLN A 259 -6.55 2.97 -2.37
C GLN A 259 -5.04 3.04 -2.20
N GLU A 260 -4.50 1.95 -1.71
CA GLU A 260 -3.08 1.67 -1.81
C GLU A 260 -2.65 1.86 -3.27
N PRO A 261 -1.38 2.21 -3.50
CA PRO A 261 -0.92 2.55 -4.83
C PRO A 261 -1.25 1.39 -5.78
N VAL A 262 -2.24 1.61 -6.64
CA VAL A 262 -2.71 0.66 -7.67
C VAL A 262 -1.54 0.03 -8.43
N LEU A 263 -0.45 0.78 -8.59
CA LEU A 263 0.80 0.29 -9.19
C LEU A 263 1.49 -0.80 -8.38
N ALA A 264 1.44 -0.76 -7.03
CA ALA A 264 2.03 -1.82 -6.20
C ALA A 264 1.16 -3.08 -6.26
N GLN A 265 -0.14 -2.91 -6.31
CA GLN A 265 -1.10 -4.01 -6.40
C GLN A 265 -1.11 -4.66 -7.80
N GLU A 266 -1.08 -3.86 -8.87
CA GLU A 266 -0.92 -4.37 -10.24
C GLU A 266 0.45 -5.03 -10.43
N ALA A 267 1.54 -4.44 -9.92
CA ALA A 267 2.87 -5.04 -9.99
C ALA A 267 2.96 -6.36 -9.21
N ALA A 268 2.31 -6.45 -8.05
CA ALA A 268 2.23 -7.69 -7.28
C ALA A 268 1.39 -8.75 -8.00
N ASN A 269 0.29 -8.36 -8.63
CA ASN A 269 -0.57 -9.25 -9.40
C ASN A 269 0.14 -9.76 -10.67
N ASP A 270 0.79 -8.89 -11.43
CA ASP A 270 1.54 -9.25 -12.64
C ASP A 270 2.77 -10.13 -12.30
N ALA A 271 3.45 -9.89 -11.18
CA ALA A 271 4.57 -10.71 -10.74
C ALA A 271 4.16 -12.14 -10.33
N LEU A 272 2.89 -12.36 -9.96
CA LEU A 272 2.34 -13.65 -9.58
C LEU A 272 1.68 -14.39 -10.75
N LEU A 273 1.40 -13.71 -11.87
CA LEU A 273 0.70 -14.28 -13.02
C LEU A 273 1.62 -14.90 -14.10
N GLU A 274 2.94 -14.79 -13.98
CA GLU A 274 3.86 -15.54 -14.85
C GLU A 274 4.83 -16.41 -14.01
N PRO A 275 5.01 -17.70 -14.26
CA PRO A 275 5.35 -18.34 -15.53
C PRO A 275 4.79 -19.76 -15.70
N GLN A 276 3.91 -20.00 -16.61
CA GLN A 276 3.61 -21.39 -17.04
C GLN A 276 3.60 -21.62 -18.56
N THR A 277 3.87 -20.62 -19.40
CA THR A 277 3.76 -20.79 -20.85
C THR A 277 5.06 -21.09 -21.58
N ASP A 278 6.24 -20.92 -20.96
CA ASP A 278 7.52 -21.18 -21.65
C ASP A 278 8.06 -22.61 -21.51
N ALA A 279 7.49 -23.43 -20.63
CA ALA A 279 7.91 -24.84 -20.50
C ALA A 279 7.23 -25.76 -21.50
N ALA A 280 6.04 -25.40 -21.99
CA ALA A 280 5.29 -26.24 -22.95
C ALA A 280 5.75 -26.06 -24.40
N ASN A 281 6.42 -24.96 -24.74
CA ASN A 281 6.82 -24.66 -26.12
C ASN A 281 8.27 -25.08 -26.45
N ARG A 282 9.04 -25.61 -25.49
CA ARG A 282 10.40 -26.12 -25.72
C ARG A 282 10.45 -27.61 -26.00
N THR A 283 9.35 -28.34 -25.93
CA THR A 283 9.29 -29.80 -26.17
C THR A 283 8.78 -30.17 -27.55
N THR A 284 8.41 -29.22 -28.43
CA THR A 284 7.86 -29.52 -29.75
C THR A 284 8.82 -29.29 -30.91
N ASP A 285 10.03 -28.77 -30.68
CA ASP A 285 10.97 -28.48 -31.79
C ASP A 285 12.11 -29.50 -31.98
N ASN A 286 12.07 -30.66 -31.31
CA ASN A 286 13.07 -31.74 -31.50
C ASN A 286 12.48 -33.07 -31.94
N ALA A 287 11.46 -33.05 -32.78
CA ALA A 287 10.97 -34.25 -33.44
C ALA A 287 11.14 -34.13 -34.97
N VAL A 288 12.37 -34.28 -35.45
CA VAL A 288 12.63 -34.56 -36.87
C VAL A 288 13.40 -35.88 -36.98
N THR A 289 12.70 -36.84 -37.60
CA THR A 289 13.17 -38.00 -38.37
C THR A 289 14.08 -39.04 -37.70
N VAL A 290 13.51 -40.19 -37.33
CA VAL A 290 14.08 -41.48 -37.65
C VAL A 290 12.97 -42.43 -38.16
N LYS A 291 13.24 -43.03 -39.30
CA LYS A 291 12.41 -43.97 -40.09
C LYS A 291 12.20 -45.29 -39.35
N ASN A 292 11.04 -45.87 -39.72
CA ASN A 292 10.62 -47.27 -39.63
C ASN A 292 11.74 -48.33 -39.63
N ASP A 293 11.60 -49.29 -38.73
CA ASP A 293 11.56 -50.71 -39.05
C ASP A 293 11.02 -51.50 -37.87
N MET A 294 10.06 -52.42 -38.17
CA MET A 294 9.38 -53.36 -37.28
C MET A 294 10.31 -54.52 -36.86
N PRO A 295 10.00 -55.39 -35.87
CA PRO A 295 8.76 -56.12 -35.78
C PRO A 295 8.12 -56.30 -34.39
N VAL A 296 6.90 -56.76 -34.46
CA VAL A 296 5.99 -57.24 -33.45
C VAL A 296 6.59 -58.43 -32.65
N ASP A 297 6.42 -58.43 -31.30
CA ASP A 297 6.23 -59.67 -30.57
C ASP A 297 5.29 -59.45 -29.35
N GLU A 298 4.32 -60.35 -29.29
CA GLU A 298 3.35 -60.55 -28.22
C GLU A 298 4.02 -61.23 -27.03
N THR A 299 3.69 -60.84 -25.81
CA THR A 299 3.13 -61.74 -24.75
C THR A 299 3.37 -61.20 -23.34
N ALA A 300 2.33 -61.36 -22.57
CA ALA A 300 2.31 -61.68 -21.13
C ALA A 300 2.27 -60.55 -20.07
N SER A 301 1.08 -60.29 -19.61
CA SER A 301 0.58 -60.58 -18.25
C SER A 301 1.23 -59.93 -17.03
N GLY A 302 0.48 -59.11 -16.40
CA GLY A 302 0.11 -59.09 -14.98
C GLY A 302 1.20 -59.02 -13.89
N SER A 303 1.22 -57.89 -13.18
CA SER A 303 1.43 -57.95 -11.71
C SER A 303 1.01 -56.61 -11.11
N THR A 304 -0.08 -56.64 -10.38
CA THR A 304 -0.51 -55.60 -9.43
C THR A 304 0.27 -55.74 -8.14
N ASP A 305 1.14 -54.75 -7.87
CA ASP A 305 1.80 -54.67 -6.57
C ASP A 305 1.11 -53.60 -5.69
N PRO A 306 0.54 -54.01 -4.54
CA PRO A 306 -0.23 -53.13 -3.64
C PRO A 306 0.60 -52.12 -2.84
N THR A 307 1.94 -52.11 -2.93
CA THR A 307 2.82 -51.33 -2.06
C THR A 307 3.04 -49.91 -2.55
N VAL A 308 2.56 -49.52 -3.73
CA VAL A 308 2.72 -48.16 -4.29
C VAL A 308 1.62 -47.20 -3.85
N ILE A 309 0.48 -47.69 -3.44
CA ILE A 309 -0.68 -46.86 -3.02
C ILE A 309 -0.52 -46.32 -1.60
N GLU A 310 0.22 -47.03 -0.74
CA GLU A 310 0.35 -46.63 0.66
C GLU A 310 1.38 -45.52 0.96
N ARG A 311 2.23 -45.21 0.00
CA ARG A 311 3.22 -44.07 0.12
C ARG A 311 2.71 -42.72 -0.24
N GLN A 312 1.59 -42.57 -0.89
CA GLN A 312 1.02 -41.26 -1.26
C GLN A 312 0.06 -40.67 -0.23
N GLN A 313 -0.37 -41.44 0.77
CA GLN A 313 -1.28 -40.97 1.84
C GLN A 313 -0.59 -40.44 3.10
N LYS A 314 0.75 -40.45 3.17
CA LYS A 314 1.52 -39.92 4.32
C LYS A 314 2.19 -38.57 4.11
N LEU A 315 1.87 -37.87 3.03
CA LEU A 315 2.42 -36.53 2.70
C LEU A 315 1.34 -35.48 2.36
N LEU A 316 0.15 -35.63 2.95
CA LEU A 316 -0.87 -34.57 3.00
C LEU A 316 -1.14 -34.16 4.45
#